data_3ae51e32f15a9a73bbbd1c0bb4d03b0b
#
_entry.id   3ae51e32f15a9a73bbbd1c0bb4d03b0b
#
_cell.length_a   1.000
_cell.length_b   1.000
_cell.length_c   1.000
_cell.angle_alpha   90.00
_cell.angle_beta   90.00
_cell.angle_gamma   90.00
#
_symmetry.space_group_name_H-M   'P 1'
#
loop_
_entity.id
_entity.type
_entity.pdbx_description
1 polymer ?
#
loop_
_entity_poly.entity_id
_entity_poly.type
_entity_poly.pdbx_seq_one_letter_code
_entity_poly.pdbx_strand_id
1 'polypeptide(L)' 'MKTKTAIISIVNLKVEDLTVLRPVLQALPGVDKIDFNVERSVAVIDFDPSQSHIDDFLRAVLKAGFQVS' A
#
# COMPACT_ATOMS: atom_id res chain seq x y z
N MET A 1 -2.72 -19.91 -6.47
CA MET A 1 -3.39 -18.61 -6.58
C MET A 1 -2.44 -17.60 -7.18
N LYS A 2 -2.96 -16.78 -8.07
CA LYS A 2 -2.16 -15.74 -8.70
C LYS A 2 -2.37 -14.43 -7.97
N THR A 3 -1.28 -13.85 -7.51
CA THR A 3 -1.31 -12.50 -6.96
C THR A 3 -0.79 -11.51 -7.99
N LYS A 4 -1.15 -10.25 -7.81
CA LYS A 4 -0.57 -9.14 -8.56
C LYS A 4 0.22 -8.26 -7.61
N THR A 5 1.13 -7.49 -8.17
CA THR A 5 1.96 -6.56 -7.40
C THR A 5 1.58 -5.13 -7.77
N ALA A 6 1.20 -4.35 -6.79
CA ALA A 6 0.95 -2.91 -6.96
C ALA A 6 2.12 -2.14 -6.37
N ILE A 7 2.60 -1.15 -7.10
CA ILE A 7 3.63 -0.24 -6.63
C ILE A 7 3.02 1.15 -6.53
N ILE A 8 2.99 1.69 -5.30
CA ILE A 8 2.35 2.97 -5.04
C ILE A 8 3.40 3.96 -4.55
N SER A 9 3.55 5.07 -5.28
CA SER A 9 4.42 6.15 -4.85
C SER A 9 3.71 7.01 -3.82
N ILE A 10 4.33 7.18 -2.67
CA ILE A 10 3.76 7.96 -1.56
C ILE A 10 4.67 9.15 -1.30
N VAL A 11 4.10 10.34 -1.35
CA VAL A 11 4.87 11.57 -1.17
C VAL A 11 5.44 11.64 0.25
N ASN A 12 6.75 11.87 0.35
CA ASN A 12 7.45 12.05 1.63
C ASN A 12 7.27 10.89 2.61
N LEU A 13 7.34 9.67 2.12
CA LEU A 13 7.24 8.49 2.97
C LEU A 13 8.42 8.43 3.94
N LYS A 14 8.12 8.33 5.23
CA LYS A 14 9.13 8.24 6.30
C LYS A 14 8.99 6.93 7.05
N VAL A 15 10.04 6.55 7.76
CA VAL A 15 10.05 5.29 8.53
C VAL A 15 8.90 5.25 9.53
N GLU A 16 8.63 6.35 10.21
CA GLU A 16 7.54 6.41 11.20
C GLU A 16 6.15 6.23 10.56
N ASP A 17 6.00 6.53 9.28
CA ASP A 17 4.73 6.37 8.58
C ASP A 17 4.36 4.91 8.36
N LEU A 18 5.35 4.02 8.38
CA LEU A 18 5.13 2.60 8.14
C LEU A 18 4.26 1.97 9.23
N THR A 19 4.35 2.46 10.46
CA THR A 19 3.53 1.95 11.56
C THR A 19 2.07 2.30 11.38
N VAL A 20 1.76 3.35 10.63
CA VAL A 20 0.39 3.74 10.29
C VAL A 20 -0.09 3.01 9.04
N LEU A 21 0.72 3.01 7.99
CA LEU A 21 0.32 2.49 6.69
C LEU A 21 0.21 0.98 6.64
N ARG A 22 1.09 0.27 7.33
CA ARG A 22 1.07 -1.19 7.31
C ARG A 22 -0.27 -1.77 7.77
N PRO A 23 -0.81 -1.41 8.94
CA PRO A 23 -2.10 -1.96 9.34
C PRO A 23 -3.25 -1.48 8.45
N VAL A 24 -3.18 -0.26 7.93
CA VAL A 24 -4.22 0.28 7.05
C VAL A 24 -4.31 -0.55 5.76
N LEU A 25 -3.18 -0.83 5.14
CA LEU A 25 -3.15 -1.60 3.90
C LEU A 25 -3.38 -3.10 4.14
N GLN A 26 -2.86 -3.61 5.26
CA GLN A 26 -3.03 -5.02 5.62
C GLN A 26 -4.49 -5.38 5.88
N ALA A 27 -5.31 -4.41 6.28
CA ALA A 27 -6.72 -4.63 6.56
C ALA A 27 -7.56 -4.83 5.30
N LEU A 28 -7.02 -4.50 4.13
CA LEU A 28 -7.76 -4.66 2.88
C LEU A 28 -7.80 -6.14 2.48
N PRO A 29 -8.94 -6.60 1.91
CA PRO A 29 -9.08 -8.02 1.58
C PRO A 29 -8.11 -8.46 0.49
N GLY A 30 -7.57 -9.66 0.65
CA GLY A 30 -6.71 -10.25 -0.36
C GLY A 30 -5.27 -9.76 -0.35
N VAL A 31 -4.89 -8.91 0.61
CA VAL A 31 -3.50 -8.46 0.73
C VAL A 31 -2.67 -9.60 1.29
N ASP A 32 -1.64 -9.99 0.54
CA ASP A 32 -0.77 -11.09 0.91
C ASP A 32 0.51 -10.58 1.56
N LYS A 33 1.15 -9.60 0.95
CA LYS A 33 2.45 -9.12 1.40
C LYS A 33 2.60 -7.64 1.11
N ILE A 34 3.21 -6.92 2.06
CA ILE A 34 3.49 -5.50 1.91
C ILE A 34 4.94 -5.23 2.23
N ASP A 35 5.62 -4.56 1.33
CA ASP A 35 6.98 -4.06 1.55
C ASP A 35 7.00 -2.56 1.28
N PHE A 36 7.82 -1.85 2.04
CA PHE A 36 8.02 -0.42 1.85
C PHE A 36 9.47 -0.13 1.52
N ASN A 37 9.68 0.84 0.64
CA ASN A 37 11.00 1.37 0.36
C ASN A 37 10.98 2.86 0.63
N VAL A 38 11.52 3.26 1.78
CA VAL A 38 11.49 4.65 2.23
C VAL A 38 12.36 5.54 1.33
N GLU A 39 13.50 5.02 0.86
CA GLU A 39 14.38 5.79 -0.01
C GLU A 39 13.69 6.19 -1.31
N ARG A 40 12.86 5.30 -1.85
CA ARG A 40 12.11 5.55 -3.08
C ARG A 40 10.73 6.07 -2.84
N SER A 41 10.30 6.14 -1.59
CA SER A 41 8.96 6.55 -1.19
C SER A 41 7.87 5.73 -1.88
N VAL A 42 8.02 4.41 -1.85
CA VAL A 42 7.04 3.51 -2.46
C VAL A 42 6.59 2.42 -1.51
N ALA A 43 5.36 1.97 -1.70
CA ALA A 43 4.83 0.76 -1.09
C ALA A 43 4.64 -0.29 -2.20
N VAL A 44 5.06 -1.51 -1.93
CA VAL A 44 4.90 -2.64 -2.85
C VAL A 44 3.95 -3.63 -2.20
N ILE A 45 2.83 -3.90 -2.85
CA ILE A 45 1.77 -4.71 -2.28
C ILE A 45 1.48 -5.89 -3.20
N ASP A 46 1.63 -7.10 -2.67
CA ASP A 46 1.18 -8.30 -3.35
C ASP A 46 -0.23 -8.61 -2.87
N PHE A 47 -1.17 -8.76 -3.79
CA PHE A 47 -2.57 -8.91 -3.46
C PHE A 47 -3.31 -9.80 -4.44
N ASP A 48 -4.43 -10.34 -3.99
CA ASP A 48 -5.34 -11.12 -4.83
C ASP A 48 -6.25 -10.15 -5.60
N PRO A 49 -6.13 -10.09 -6.94
CA PRO A 49 -6.89 -9.12 -7.73
C PRO A 49 -8.38 -9.42 -7.79
N SER A 50 -8.80 -10.60 -7.34
CA SER A 50 -10.22 -10.91 -7.25
C SER A 50 -10.88 -10.32 -5.99
N GLN A 51 -10.08 -9.87 -5.02
CA GLN A 51 -10.59 -9.35 -3.74
C GLN A 51 -10.40 -7.85 -3.59
N SER A 52 -9.34 -7.30 -4.17
CA SER A 52 -9.06 -5.87 -4.07
C SER A 52 -8.51 -5.36 -5.39
N HIS A 53 -8.58 -4.05 -5.58
CA HIS A 53 -8.05 -3.36 -6.75
C HIS A 53 -7.05 -2.30 -6.31
N ILE A 54 -6.22 -1.86 -7.25
CA ILE A 54 -5.23 -0.81 -6.98
C ILE A 54 -5.90 0.44 -6.41
N ASP A 55 -7.09 0.79 -6.92
CA ASP A 55 -7.85 1.94 -6.43
C ASP A 55 -8.15 1.85 -4.93
N ASP A 56 -8.36 0.64 -4.42
CA ASP A 56 -8.62 0.45 -2.99
C ASP A 56 -7.41 0.84 -2.15
N PHE A 57 -6.21 0.51 -2.62
CA PHE A 57 -4.97 0.86 -1.93
C PHE A 57 -4.71 2.35 -1.98
N LEU A 58 -4.92 2.97 -3.15
CA LEU A 58 -4.76 4.42 -3.31
C LEU A 58 -5.71 5.17 -2.37
N ARG A 59 -6.96 4.72 -2.32
CA ARG A 59 -7.97 5.33 -1.46
C ARG A 59 -7.63 5.20 0.01
N ALA A 60 -7.12 4.03 0.41
CA ALA A 60 -6.73 3.80 1.80
C ALA A 60 -5.56 4.70 2.21
N VAL A 61 -4.58 4.87 1.33
CA VAL A 61 -3.45 5.76 1.58
C VAL A 61 -3.91 7.21 1.74
N LEU A 62 -4.78 7.67 0.83
CA LEU A 62 -5.32 9.02 0.90
C LEU A 62 -6.12 9.24 2.19
N LYS A 63 -6.93 8.26 2.57
CA LYS A 63 -7.73 8.32 3.80
C LYS A 63 -6.87 8.39 5.04
N ALA A 64 -5.71 7.79 5.01
CA ALA A 64 -4.77 7.82 6.13
C ALA A 64 -4.02 9.16 6.24
N GLY A 65 -4.25 10.08 5.32
CA GLY A 65 -3.67 11.41 5.35
C GLY A 65 -2.41 11.57 4.51
N PHE A 66 -2.11 10.62 3.65
CA PHE A 66 -0.94 10.67 2.78
C PHE A 66 -1.34 11.06 1.36
N GLN A 67 -0.35 11.48 0.58
CA GLN A 67 -0.55 11.80 -0.83
C GLN A 67 0.18 10.79 -1.70
N VAL A 68 -0.42 10.48 -2.85
CA VAL A 68 0.22 9.62 -3.85
C VAL A 68 0.73 10.50 -4.99
N SER A 69 1.82 10.07 -5.60
CA SER A 69 2.40 10.81 -6.72
C SER A 69 2.22 10.08 -8.05
#